data_fafc0e0becc0200d67f3a5f5178699cf
#
_entry.id   fafc0e0becc0200d67f3a5f5178699cf
#
_cell.length_a   1.000
_cell.length_b   1.000
_cell.length_c   1.000
_cell.angle_alpha   90.00
_cell.angle_beta   90.00
_cell.angle_gamma   90.00
#
_symmetry.space_group_name_H-M   'P 1'
#
loop_
_entity.id
_entity.type
_entity.pdbx_description
1 polymer ?
#
loop_
_entity_poly.entity_id
_entity_poly.type
_entity_poly.pdbx_seq_one_letter_code
_entity_poly.pdbx_strand_id
1 'polypeptide(L)'
;MIISQTPLRISFVGGGTDFEDFWKYTEGKVLSSTIDKYVYVIVKERFDDLIYINYSNKEIVHNIDEIQHDLVREAMKKTGITNGVEITTLSDVPSEGSG
;
A
#
# COMPACT_ATOMS: atom_id res chain seq x y z
N MET A 1 -4.51 -9.51 15.73
CA MET A 1 -4.68 -9.30 14.30
C MET A 1 -5.28 -7.92 14.07
N ILE A 2 -4.73 -7.18 13.16
CA ILE A 2 -5.20 -5.83 12.81
C ILE A 2 -5.66 -5.86 11.35
N ILE A 3 -6.84 -5.29 11.08
CA ILE A 3 -7.39 -5.18 9.73
C ILE A 3 -7.62 -3.70 9.45
N SER A 4 -7.01 -3.19 8.40
CA SER A 4 -7.21 -1.83 7.90
C SER A 4 -8.03 -1.88 6.62
N GLN A 5 -9.03 -1.00 6.51
CA GLN A 5 -9.87 -0.87 5.34
C GLN A 5 -9.79 0.58 4.85
N THR A 6 -9.30 0.77 3.64
CA THR A 6 -9.11 2.11 3.08
C THR A 6 -9.89 2.24 1.78
N PRO A 7 -10.78 3.23 1.65
CA PRO A 7 -11.56 3.40 0.43
C PRO A 7 -10.67 3.85 -0.73
N LEU A 8 -10.99 3.35 -1.91
CA LEU A 8 -10.41 3.81 -3.15
C LEU A 8 -11.06 5.11 -3.60
N ARG A 9 -10.42 5.79 -4.54
CA ARG A 9 -10.91 7.06 -5.08
C ARG A 9 -11.06 7.00 -6.60
N ILE A 10 -12.02 7.76 -7.12
CA ILE A 10 -12.09 8.08 -8.53
C ILE A 10 -11.68 9.53 -8.70
N SER A 11 -10.69 9.78 -9.56
CA SER A 11 -10.29 11.13 -9.92
C SER A 11 -11.04 11.52 -11.21
N PHE A 12 -11.86 12.57 -11.12
CA PHE A 12 -12.63 13.04 -12.26
C PHE A 12 -11.80 13.96 -13.15
N VAL A 13 -10.99 14.83 -12.54
CA VAL A 13 -10.06 15.72 -13.24
C VAL A 13 -8.83 15.94 -12.36
N GLY A 14 -7.70 16.24 -12.99
CA GLY A 14 -6.45 16.47 -12.28
C GLY A 14 -5.54 15.27 -12.28
N GLY A 15 -4.66 15.19 -11.30
CA GLY A 15 -3.68 14.12 -11.19
C GLY A 15 -2.36 14.43 -11.86
N GLY A 16 -2.37 15.00 -13.05
CA GLY A 16 -1.14 15.46 -13.71
C GLY A 16 -0.45 16.60 -12.95
N THR A 17 -1.21 17.31 -12.13
CA THR A 17 -0.70 18.39 -11.28
C THR A 17 -0.01 17.91 -10.02
N ASP A 18 0.01 16.61 -9.76
CA ASP A 18 0.70 16.02 -8.61
C ASP A 18 2.21 16.01 -8.79
N PHE A 19 2.69 16.22 -10.02
CA PHE A 19 4.12 16.31 -10.29
C PHE A 19 4.65 17.69 -9.87
N GLU A 20 5.78 17.69 -9.17
CA GLU A 20 6.39 18.91 -8.65
C GLU A 20 6.63 19.95 -9.74
N ASP A 21 7.07 19.53 -10.92
CA ASP A 21 7.35 20.44 -12.05
C ASP A 21 6.10 21.18 -12.51
N PHE A 22 4.92 20.61 -12.29
CA PHE A 22 3.66 21.26 -12.66
C PHE A 22 3.19 22.22 -11.57
N TRP A 23 2.99 21.74 -10.32
CA TRP A 23 2.40 22.57 -9.26
C TRP A 23 3.31 23.71 -8.81
N LYS A 24 4.60 23.61 -9.09
CA LYS A 24 5.58 24.64 -8.76
C LYS A 24 5.33 25.96 -9.49
N TYR A 25 4.75 25.90 -10.67
CA TYR A 25 4.50 27.06 -11.53
C TYR A 25 3.03 27.39 -11.72
N THR A 26 2.16 26.45 -11.46
CA THR A 26 0.71 26.61 -11.57
C THR A 26 0.03 25.99 -10.37
N GLU A 27 -1.20 26.45 -10.10
CA GLU A 27 -2.00 25.84 -9.04
C GLU A 27 -2.45 24.44 -9.47
N GLY A 28 -2.00 23.42 -8.72
CA GLY A 28 -2.43 22.04 -8.95
C GLY A 28 -3.81 21.80 -8.36
N LYS A 29 -4.63 21.07 -9.09
CA LYS A 29 -5.99 20.70 -8.63
C LYS A 29 -6.32 19.26 -8.99
N VAL A 30 -6.98 18.57 -8.04
CA VAL A 30 -7.54 17.24 -8.26
C VAL A 30 -8.99 17.26 -7.79
N LEU A 31 -9.89 16.82 -8.66
CA LEU A 31 -11.28 16.56 -8.29
C LEU A 31 -11.47 15.04 -8.21
N SER A 32 -11.67 14.53 -7.01
CA SER A 32 -11.82 13.11 -6.76
C SER A 32 -12.93 12.84 -5.77
N SER A 33 -13.38 11.60 -5.71
CA SER A 33 -14.38 11.12 -4.75
C SER A 33 -14.02 9.72 -4.30
N THR A 34 -14.30 9.41 -3.05
CA THR A 34 -14.21 8.03 -2.57
C THR A 34 -15.34 7.21 -3.16
N ILE A 35 -15.08 5.91 -3.30
CA ILE A 35 -16.07 4.95 -3.80
C ILE A 35 -16.19 3.80 -2.79
N ASP A 36 -17.18 2.94 -2.96
CA ASP A 36 -17.43 1.80 -2.08
C ASP A 36 -16.59 0.57 -2.45
N LYS A 37 -15.39 0.80 -2.96
CA LYS A 37 -14.37 -0.22 -3.20
C LYS A 37 -13.17 0.06 -2.31
N TYR A 38 -12.56 -0.98 -1.78
CA TYR A 38 -11.58 -0.85 -0.70
C TYR A 38 -10.31 -1.63 -0.97
N VAL A 39 -9.24 -1.15 -0.35
CA VAL A 39 -8.00 -1.91 -0.14
C VAL A 39 -7.98 -2.33 1.32
N TYR A 40 -7.68 -3.58 1.56
CA TYR A 40 -7.58 -4.16 2.91
C TYR A 40 -6.13 -4.53 3.18
N VAL A 41 -5.66 -4.21 4.36
CA VAL A 41 -4.36 -4.67 4.86
C VAL A 41 -4.61 -5.40 6.16
N ILE A 42 -4.17 -6.66 6.23
CA ILE A 42 -4.33 -7.50 7.40
C ILE A 42 -2.94 -7.78 7.96
N VAL A 43 -2.71 -7.43 9.22
CA VAL A 43 -1.45 -7.66 9.91
C VAL A 43 -1.70 -8.65 11.04
N LYS A 44 -0.95 -9.75 11.03
CA LYS A 44 -1.06 -10.82 12.03
C LYS A 44 0.31 -11.16 12.59
N GLU A 45 0.40 -11.35 13.89
CA GLU A 45 1.61 -11.84 14.54
C GLU A 45 1.83 -13.31 14.24
N ARG A 46 3.10 -13.70 14.13
CA ARG A 46 3.52 -15.09 13.93
C ARG A 46 4.35 -15.55 15.11
N PHE A 47 4.40 -16.86 15.29
CA PHE A 47 5.21 -17.49 16.34
C PHE A 47 6.69 -17.58 15.96
N ASP A 48 7.03 -17.48 14.69
CA ASP A 48 8.41 -17.53 14.20
C ASP A 48 8.98 -16.14 13.96
N ASP A 49 10.21 -16.06 13.49
CA ASP A 49 10.89 -14.80 13.19
C ASP A 49 10.78 -14.42 11.71
N LEU A 50 9.92 -15.11 10.95
CA LEU A 50 9.77 -14.86 9.53
C LEU A 50 8.83 -13.69 9.26
N ILE A 51 8.96 -13.13 8.05
CA ILE A 51 8.06 -12.12 7.52
C ILE A 51 7.36 -12.74 6.31
N TYR A 52 6.04 -12.81 6.38
CA TYR A 52 5.21 -13.28 5.27
C TYR A 52 4.47 -12.09 4.68
N ILE A 53 4.62 -11.89 3.37
CA ILE A 53 3.92 -10.84 2.62
C ILE A 53 3.06 -11.52 1.57
N ASN A 54 1.74 -11.37 1.66
CA ASN A 54 0.78 -11.95 0.72
C ASN A 54 0.09 -10.82 -0.04
N TYR A 55 0.28 -10.80 -1.34
CA TYR A 55 -0.39 -9.86 -2.26
C TYR A 55 -0.67 -10.64 -3.57
N SER A 56 -0.48 -10.08 -4.74
CA SER A 56 -0.57 -10.86 -5.98
C SER A 56 0.52 -11.95 -6.07
N ASN A 57 1.62 -11.73 -5.37
CA ASN A 57 2.68 -12.72 -5.14
C ASN A 57 2.77 -13.03 -3.65
N LYS A 58 3.60 -13.98 -3.29
CA LYS A 58 3.87 -14.31 -1.89
C LYS A 58 5.38 -14.23 -1.64
N GLU A 59 5.75 -13.53 -0.57
CA GLU A 59 7.14 -13.44 -0.14
C GLU A 59 7.28 -13.97 1.27
N ILE A 60 8.34 -14.75 1.49
CA ILE A 60 8.71 -15.25 2.81
C ILE A 60 10.18 -14.90 3.00
N VAL A 61 10.46 -13.99 3.92
CA VAL A 61 11.81 -13.45 4.13
C VAL A 61 12.15 -13.41 5.61
N HIS A 62 13.44 -13.32 5.93
CA HIS A 62 13.94 -13.21 7.30
C HIS A 62 14.18 -11.76 7.72
N ASN A 63 14.47 -10.87 6.78
CA ASN A 63 14.79 -9.47 7.03
C ASN A 63 13.95 -8.56 6.15
N ILE A 64 13.65 -7.37 6.65
CA ILE A 64 12.90 -6.35 5.91
C ILE A 64 13.58 -6.03 4.58
N ASP A 65 14.90 -5.95 4.55
CA ASP A 65 15.65 -5.58 3.35
C ASP A 65 15.52 -6.60 2.21
N GLU A 66 15.07 -7.82 2.50
CA GLU A 66 14.82 -8.85 1.50
C GLU A 66 13.48 -8.72 0.81
N ILE A 67 12.58 -7.85 1.32
CA ILE A 67 11.24 -7.68 0.77
C ILE A 67 11.32 -6.98 -0.58
N GLN A 68 10.70 -7.58 -1.60
CA GLN A 68 10.62 -7.02 -2.93
C GLN A 68 9.51 -5.98 -3.07
N HIS A 69 8.44 -6.10 -2.30
CA HIS A 69 7.33 -5.15 -2.31
C HIS A 69 7.75 -3.85 -1.62
N ASP A 70 8.05 -2.83 -2.42
CA ASP A 70 8.65 -1.59 -1.94
C ASP A 70 7.82 -0.88 -0.88
N LEU A 71 6.51 -0.76 -1.09
CA LEU A 71 5.63 -0.04 -0.17
C LEU A 71 5.55 -0.73 1.18
N VAL A 72 5.45 -2.06 1.20
CA VAL A 72 5.42 -2.82 2.45
C VAL A 72 6.76 -2.71 3.16
N ARG A 73 7.87 -2.84 2.43
CA ARG A 73 9.21 -2.72 3.01
C ARG A 73 9.40 -1.38 3.70
N GLU A 74 9.08 -0.28 3.02
CA GLU A 74 9.26 1.06 3.56
C GLU A 74 8.29 1.35 4.71
N ALA A 75 7.06 0.85 4.64
CA ALA A 75 6.10 0.98 5.73
C ALA A 75 6.56 0.26 6.99
N MET A 76 7.13 -0.92 6.86
CA MET A 76 7.68 -1.66 8.01
C MET A 76 8.86 -0.93 8.63
N LYS A 77 9.74 -0.35 7.81
CA LYS A 77 10.85 0.48 8.31
C LYS A 77 10.36 1.68 9.11
N LYS A 78 9.34 2.36 8.60
CA LYS A 78 8.76 3.55 9.26
C LYS A 78 8.07 3.22 10.58
N THR A 79 7.39 2.08 10.66
CA THR A 79 6.61 1.70 11.84
C THR A 79 7.42 0.94 12.88
N GLY A 80 8.65 0.54 12.55
CA GLY A 80 9.50 -0.23 13.45
C GLY A 80 9.14 -1.71 13.56
N ILE A 81 8.26 -2.21 12.72
CA ILE A 81 7.95 -3.65 12.65
C ILE A 81 9.11 -4.36 11.98
N THR A 82 9.68 -5.38 12.61
CA THR A 82 10.90 -6.03 12.14
C THR A 82 10.70 -7.44 11.60
N ASN A 83 10.05 -8.31 12.36
CA ASN A 83 9.86 -9.71 11.98
C ASN A 83 8.71 -10.33 12.78
N GLY A 84 8.45 -11.61 12.52
CA GLY A 84 7.39 -12.32 13.24
C GLY A 84 6.01 -11.83 12.85
N VAL A 85 5.79 -11.42 11.60
CA VAL A 85 4.51 -10.90 11.13
C VAL A 85 4.12 -11.51 9.79
N GLU A 86 2.83 -11.55 9.57
CA GLU A 86 2.23 -11.88 8.27
C GLU A 86 1.37 -10.69 7.85
N ILE A 87 1.66 -10.13 6.67
CA ILE A 87 0.95 -8.99 6.11
C ILE A 87 0.26 -9.46 4.83
N THR A 88 -1.05 -9.27 4.75
CA THR A 88 -1.84 -9.62 3.58
C THR A 88 -2.51 -8.38 3.04
N THR A 89 -2.37 -8.13 1.75
CA THR A 89 -3.06 -7.04 1.07
C THR A 89 -4.10 -7.60 0.12
N LEU A 90 -5.29 -7.05 0.17
CA LEU A 90 -6.41 -7.41 -0.68
C LEU A 90 -7.02 -6.14 -1.25
N SER A 91 -7.54 -6.23 -2.48
CA SER A 91 -8.19 -5.09 -3.11
C SER A 91 -9.47 -5.54 -3.81
N ASP A 92 -10.51 -4.71 -3.72
CA ASP A 92 -11.78 -4.97 -4.42
C ASP A 92 -11.65 -4.79 -5.93
N VAL A 93 -10.59 -4.13 -6.39
CA VAL A 93 -10.31 -3.93 -7.81
C VAL A 93 -8.89 -4.44 -8.13
N PRO A 94 -8.62 -4.84 -9.38
CA PRO A 94 -7.28 -5.25 -9.78
C PRO A 94 -6.28 -4.12 -9.56
N SER A 95 -5.07 -4.46 -9.11
CA SER A 95 -4.01 -3.48 -8.92
C SER A 95 -3.48 -2.93 -10.25
N GLU A 96 -3.53 -3.73 -11.30
CA GLU A 96 -3.07 -3.32 -12.63
C GLU A 96 -4.08 -2.35 -13.25
N GLY A 97 -3.61 -1.18 -13.65
CA GLY A 97 -4.44 -0.17 -14.29
C GLY A 97 -5.29 0.67 -13.35
N SER A 98 -5.22 0.42 -12.06
CA SER A 98 -5.99 1.21 -11.09
C SER A 98 -5.21 2.42 -10.53
N GLY A 99 -3.98 2.56 -10.91
CA GLY A 99 -3.13 3.64 -10.43
C GLY A 99 -2.43 3.28 -9.14
#